data_328aa9ede79926b941105a9f61728a7c
#
_entry.id   328aa9ede79926b941105a9f61728a7c
#
_cell.length_a   1.000
_cell.length_b   1.000
_cell.length_c   1.000
_cell.angle_alpha   90.00
_cell.angle_beta   90.00
_cell.angle_gamma   90.00
#
_symmetry.space_group_name_H-M   'P 1'
#
loop_
_entity.id
_entity.type
_entity.pdbx_description
1 polymer ?
#
loop_
_entity_poly.entity_id
_entity_poly.type
_entity_poly.pdbx_seq_one_letter_code
_entity_poly.pdbx_strand_id
1 'polypeptide(L)'
;CRPPRETEMRPWRLVTEIGWTGGGVLAYPLVLCRDALGADAEAPLAAAMSGEQLFDRIADAYNENSGLLNDLMAPNAAGSRVNGWWTGYGLVKDCHCAYTVGSAVHYLTKTMDYLHQNGKPCPAKWMDAAQKVLHTVMDLQRADGAFGYTYSTQERKVLDWSGFAGCWFAPALVYLYRLTGEERCLHSAEKALDYY
;
A
#
# COMPACT_ATOMS: atom_id res chain seq x y z
N CYS A 1 -22.75 13.37 16.52
CA CYS A 1 -21.82 13.92 15.52
C CYS A 1 -22.61 14.19 14.24
N ARG A 2 -22.49 15.40 13.71
CA ARG A 2 -23.11 15.76 12.43
C ARG A 2 -22.27 15.14 11.32
N PRO A 3 -22.86 14.40 10.35
CA PRO A 3 -22.08 13.89 9.22
C PRO A 3 -21.47 15.08 8.48
N PRO A 4 -20.22 14.97 8.00
CA PRO A 4 -19.59 16.01 7.22
C PRO A 4 -20.41 16.33 5.98
N ARG A 5 -20.45 17.60 5.57
CA ARG A 5 -21.16 18.00 4.36
C ARG A 5 -20.51 17.34 3.16
N GLU A 6 -21.28 17.07 2.13
CA GLU A 6 -20.80 16.38 0.90
C GLU A 6 -19.59 17.09 0.25
N THR A 7 -19.53 18.42 0.37
CA THR A 7 -18.38 19.24 -0.06
C THR A 7 -17.13 19.04 0.82
N GLU A 8 -17.30 18.62 2.07
CA GLU A 8 -16.21 18.34 3.01
C GLU A 8 -15.71 16.89 2.87
N MET A 9 -16.53 15.99 2.33
CA MET A 9 -16.19 14.59 2.11
C MET A 9 -15.42 14.32 0.81
N ARG A 10 -15.54 15.20 -0.20
CA ARG A 10 -14.84 15.03 -1.49
C ARG A 10 -13.32 14.95 -1.37
N PRO A 11 -12.64 15.79 -0.58
CA PRO A 11 -11.20 15.63 -0.35
C PRO A 11 -10.85 14.27 0.27
N TRP A 12 -11.64 13.79 1.24
CA TRP A 12 -11.39 12.51 1.91
C TRP A 12 -11.55 11.29 0.99
N ARG A 13 -12.47 11.31 0.04
CA ARG A 13 -12.61 10.24 -0.97
C ARG A 13 -11.42 10.14 -1.91
N LEU A 14 -10.68 11.24 -2.13
CA LEU A 14 -9.53 11.29 -3.02
C LEU A 14 -8.21 11.02 -2.28
N VAL A 15 -8.21 11.16 -0.95
CA VAL A 15 -7.04 11.12 -0.07
C VAL A 15 -6.68 9.71 0.40
N THR A 16 -7.56 8.72 0.22
CA THR A 16 -7.46 7.44 0.94
C THR A 16 -7.24 6.22 0.05
N GLU A 17 -6.67 6.37 -1.15
CA GLU A 17 -6.46 5.21 -2.02
C GLU A 17 -5.50 4.19 -1.40
N ILE A 18 -4.47 4.63 -0.68
CA ILE A 18 -3.59 3.75 0.11
C ILE A 18 -3.50 4.11 1.60
N GLY A 19 -4.22 5.15 2.04
CA GLY A 19 -4.11 5.71 3.39
C GLY A 19 -4.69 4.83 4.51
N TRP A 20 -4.66 5.37 5.71
CA TRP A 20 -4.95 4.69 6.99
C TRP A 20 -6.27 3.93 7.07
N THR A 21 -7.33 4.47 6.49
CA THR A 21 -8.69 3.95 6.60
C THR A 21 -9.22 3.37 5.31
N GLY A 22 -8.42 3.43 4.27
CA GLY A 22 -8.72 2.89 2.94
C GLY A 22 -7.71 1.83 2.54
N GLY A 23 -7.48 1.71 1.27
CA GLY A 23 -6.43 0.87 0.73
C GLY A 23 -6.53 -0.59 1.16
N GLY A 24 -5.39 -1.19 1.38
CA GLY A 24 -5.26 -2.63 1.64
C GLY A 24 -5.99 -3.12 2.88
N VAL A 25 -6.05 -2.31 3.94
CA VAL A 25 -6.74 -2.66 5.20
C VAL A 25 -8.22 -2.92 4.97
N LEU A 26 -8.86 -2.15 4.09
CA LEU A 26 -10.25 -2.35 3.71
C LEU A 26 -10.39 -3.37 2.58
N ALA A 27 -9.51 -3.34 1.59
CA ALA A 27 -9.60 -4.16 0.38
C ALA A 27 -9.50 -5.67 0.69
N TYR A 28 -8.59 -6.08 1.56
CA TYR A 28 -8.38 -7.48 1.91
C TYR A 28 -9.63 -8.15 2.54
N PRO A 29 -10.26 -7.58 3.59
CA PRO A 29 -11.51 -8.15 4.11
C PRO A 29 -12.64 -8.19 3.08
N LEU A 30 -12.74 -7.22 2.17
CA LEU A 30 -13.77 -7.23 1.13
C LEU A 30 -13.58 -8.40 0.15
N VAL A 31 -12.32 -8.73 -0.22
CA VAL A 31 -12.04 -9.92 -1.04
C VAL A 31 -12.44 -11.20 -0.31
N LEU A 32 -12.08 -11.32 0.96
CA LEU A 32 -12.46 -12.51 1.77
C LEU A 32 -13.97 -12.64 1.95
N CYS A 33 -14.66 -11.54 2.25
CA CYS A 33 -16.13 -11.53 2.41
C CYS A 33 -16.84 -11.96 1.11
N ARG A 34 -16.40 -11.45 -0.04
CA ARG A 34 -16.97 -11.86 -1.31
C ARG A 34 -16.78 -13.36 -1.56
N ASP A 35 -15.61 -13.89 -1.25
CA ASP A 35 -15.34 -15.31 -1.42
C ASP A 35 -16.17 -16.19 -0.50
N ALA A 36 -16.39 -15.76 0.75
CA ALA A 36 -17.16 -16.51 1.74
C ALA A 36 -18.67 -16.47 1.49
N LEU A 37 -19.19 -15.36 0.97
CA LEU A 37 -20.62 -15.11 0.81
C LEU A 37 -21.12 -15.39 -0.61
N GLY A 38 -20.22 -15.54 -1.58
CA GLY A 38 -20.56 -15.76 -2.99
C GLY A 38 -21.22 -14.54 -3.64
N ALA A 39 -21.87 -14.77 -4.78
CA ALA A 39 -22.49 -13.71 -5.57
C ALA A 39 -23.62 -12.95 -4.84
N ASP A 40 -24.26 -13.56 -3.86
CA ASP A 40 -25.32 -12.92 -3.05
C ASP A 40 -24.83 -11.78 -2.17
N ALA A 41 -23.52 -11.73 -1.89
CA ALA A 41 -22.90 -10.63 -1.16
C ALA A 41 -22.72 -9.35 -2.00
N GLU A 42 -22.85 -9.45 -3.31
CA GLU A 42 -22.64 -8.30 -4.20
C GLU A 42 -23.76 -7.25 -4.10
N ALA A 43 -24.99 -7.65 -3.73
CA ALA A 43 -26.13 -6.75 -3.73
C ALA A 43 -26.01 -5.56 -2.73
N PRO A 44 -25.59 -5.73 -1.47
CA PRO A 44 -25.37 -4.61 -0.55
C PRO A 44 -24.03 -3.89 -0.78
N LEU A 45 -23.05 -4.55 -1.39
CA LEU A 45 -21.72 -3.99 -1.67
C LEU A 45 -21.62 -3.40 -3.09
N ALA A 46 -22.61 -3.62 -3.96
CA ALA A 46 -22.59 -3.15 -5.34
C ALA A 46 -22.50 -1.62 -5.49
N ALA A 47 -22.88 -0.85 -4.45
CA ALA A 47 -22.67 0.59 -4.39
C ALA A 47 -21.29 0.99 -3.84
N ALA A 48 -20.54 0.05 -3.26
CA ALA A 48 -19.21 0.22 -2.75
C ALA A 48 -18.18 -0.33 -3.75
N MET A 49 -16.98 0.26 -3.75
CA MET A 49 -15.88 -0.25 -4.54
C MET A 49 -15.51 -1.67 -4.07
N SER A 50 -15.33 -2.61 -4.99
CA SER A 50 -14.90 -3.97 -4.64
C SER A 50 -13.47 -3.97 -4.09
N GLY A 51 -13.11 -5.03 -3.34
CA GLY A 51 -11.75 -5.20 -2.84
C GLY A 51 -10.72 -5.18 -3.98
N GLU A 52 -11.03 -5.79 -5.13
CA GLU A 52 -10.16 -5.80 -6.31
C GLU A 52 -10.00 -4.41 -6.91
N GLN A 53 -11.06 -3.63 -7.00
CA GLN A 53 -10.98 -2.26 -7.50
C GLN A 53 -10.12 -1.37 -6.59
N LEU A 54 -10.15 -1.63 -5.26
CA LEU A 54 -9.26 -0.94 -4.32
C LEU A 54 -7.81 -1.36 -4.53
N PHE A 55 -7.51 -2.65 -4.72
CA PHE A 55 -6.16 -3.11 -5.05
C PHE A 55 -5.68 -2.63 -6.42
N ASP A 56 -6.57 -2.52 -7.39
CA ASP A 56 -6.25 -1.92 -8.68
C ASP A 56 -5.77 -0.49 -8.53
N ARG A 57 -6.44 0.32 -7.69
CA ARG A 57 -6.01 1.69 -7.40
C ARG A 57 -4.71 1.76 -6.63
N ILE A 58 -4.47 0.82 -5.70
CA ILE A 58 -3.18 0.72 -5.01
C ILE A 58 -2.06 0.48 -6.03
N ALA A 59 -2.24 -0.46 -6.95
CA ALA A 59 -1.25 -0.73 -8.00
C ALA A 59 -1.05 0.48 -8.93
N ASP A 60 -2.16 1.18 -9.30
CA ASP A 60 -2.11 2.38 -10.14
C ASP A 60 -1.49 3.60 -9.43
N ALA A 61 -1.31 3.55 -8.10
CA ALA A 61 -0.64 4.60 -7.33
C ALA A 61 0.89 4.56 -7.40
N TYR A 62 1.49 3.62 -8.14
CA TYR A 62 2.93 3.50 -8.28
C TYR A 62 3.56 4.77 -8.86
N ASN A 63 4.65 5.23 -8.25
CA ASN A 63 5.42 6.41 -8.64
C ASN A 63 6.78 5.97 -9.18
N GLU A 64 7.00 6.15 -10.47
CA GLU A 64 8.22 5.74 -11.17
C GLU A 64 9.48 6.45 -10.64
N ASN A 65 9.37 7.69 -10.17
CA ASN A 65 10.51 8.46 -9.67
C ASN A 65 11.03 7.91 -8.34
N SER A 66 10.12 7.66 -7.40
CA SER A 66 10.46 7.15 -6.08
C SER A 66 10.56 5.63 -6.00
N GLY A 67 9.88 4.91 -6.89
CA GLY A 67 9.72 3.47 -6.84
C GLY A 67 8.74 2.98 -5.78
N LEU A 68 7.93 3.88 -5.20
CA LEU A 68 6.97 3.58 -4.13
C LEU A 68 5.54 3.95 -4.55
N LEU A 69 4.56 3.74 -3.67
CA LEU A 69 3.17 4.10 -3.92
C LEU A 69 2.89 5.52 -3.43
N ASN A 70 2.22 6.33 -4.25
CA ASN A 70 1.72 7.64 -3.83
C ASN A 70 0.62 7.47 -2.78
N ASP A 71 0.83 8.04 -1.60
CA ASP A 71 -0.10 7.97 -0.48
C ASP A 71 -1.30 8.91 -0.68
N LEU A 72 -1.05 10.08 -1.23
CA LEU A 72 -2.04 11.13 -1.39
C LEU A 72 -2.13 11.59 -2.84
N MET A 73 -3.27 11.36 -3.45
CA MET A 73 -3.59 11.82 -4.79
C MET A 73 -4.71 12.88 -4.78
N ALA A 74 -4.79 13.69 -3.71
CA ALA A 74 -5.75 14.76 -3.63
C ALA A 74 -5.42 15.84 -4.69
N PRO A 75 -6.37 16.25 -5.54
CA PRO A 75 -6.18 17.44 -6.35
C PRO A 75 -6.13 18.66 -5.41
N ASN A 76 -5.16 19.54 -5.63
CA ASN A 76 -5.17 20.86 -5.01
C ASN A 76 -6.33 21.71 -5.57
N ALA A 77 -6.50 22.92 -5.05
CA ALA A 77 -7.53 23.86 -5.52
C ALA A 77 -7.45 24.18 -7.03
N ALA A 78 -6.30 23.95 -7.68
CA ALA A 78 -6.08 24.10 -9.11
C ALA A 78 -6.27 22.79 -9.90
N GLY A 79 -6.70 21.69 -9.24
CA GLY A 79 -6.89 20.39 -9.86
C GLY A 79 -5.62 19.55 -10.03
N SER A 80 -4.47 20.04 -9.57
CA SER A 80 -3.20 19.28 -9.61
C SER A 80 -3.12 18.29 -8.45
N ARG A 81 -2.65 17.08 -8.71
CA ARG A 81 -2.39 16.09 -7.68
C ARG A 81 -1.19 16.50 -6.85
N VAL A 82 -1.29 16.37 -5.54
CA VAL A 82 -0.21 16.63 -4.61
C VAL A 82 0.25 15.30 -4.03
N ASN A 83 1.52 14.95 -4.25
CA ASN A 83 2.14 13.82 -3.61
C ASN A 83 2.53 14.18 -2.18
N GLY A 84 2.21 13.31 -1.24
CA GLY A 84 2.56 13.52 0.15
C GLY A 84 1.88 12.54 1.07
N TRP A 85 2.14 12.69 2.35
CA TRP A 85 1.62 11.85 3.40
C TRP A 85 0.66 12.65 4.31
N TRP A 86 -0.54 12.12 4.52
CA TRP A 86 -1.51 12.69 5.45
C TRP A 86 -1.34 12.09 6.86
N THR A 87 -0.95 12.93 7.82
CA THR A 87 -0.67 12.53 9.21
C THR A 87 -1.92 12.46 10.09
N GLY A 88 -3.09 12.87 9.60
CA GLY A 88 -4.29 13.12 10.39
C GLY A 88 -4.38 14.56 10.92
N TYR A 89 -3.28 15.29 10.98
CA TYR A 89 -3.20 16.69 11.41
C TYR A 89 -2.83 17.64 10.26
N GLY A 90 -2.31 17.12 9.18
CA GLY A 90 -1.91 17.88 8.02
C GLY A 90 -1.17 17.04 7.00
N LEU A 91 -0.99 17.63 5.81
CA LEU A 91 -0.24 17.03 4.71
C LEU A 91 1.25 17.32 4.87
N VAL A 92 2.07 16.27 4.91
CA VAL A 92 3.52 16.35 4.70
C VAL A 92 3.78 16.13 3.23
N LYS A 93 4.17 17.19 2.51
CA LYS A 93 4.40 17.17 1.07
C LYS A 93 5.70 16.47 0.72
N ASP A 94 5.75 15.98 -0.50
CA ASP A 94 6.97 15.45 -1.14
C ASP A 94 7.63 14.27 -0.37
N CYS A 95 6.86 13.58 0.47
CA CYS A 95 7.32 12.38 1.12
C CYS A 95 6.27 11.25 1.12
N HIS A 96 6.77 10.01 1.08
CA HIS A 96 6.02 8.79 1.38
C HIS A 96 6.28 8.38 2.82
N CYS A 97 5.28 7.83 3.50
CA CYS A 97 5.45 7.21 4.81
C CYS A 97 5.49 5.68 4.68
N ALA A 98 6.47 5.05 5.31
CA ALA A 98 6.59 3.59 5.33
C ALA A 98 5.34 2.90 5.91
N TYR A 99 4.65 3.55 6.85
CA TYR A 99 3.42 3.01 7.43
C TYR A 99 2.34 2.80 6.36
N THR A 100 2.04 3.81 5.55
CA THR A 100 0.99 3.75 4.55
C THR A 100 1.40 2.89 3.36
N VAL A 101 2.60 3.11 2.82
CA VAL A 101 3.13 2.31 1.69
C VAL A 101 3.32 0.85 2.11
N GLY A 102 3.93 0.60 3.26
CA GLY A 102 4.20 -0.74 3.75
C GLY A 102 2.92 -1.53 4.04
N SER A 103 1.93 -0.90 4.69
CA SER A 103 0.64 -1.56 4.92
C SER A 103 -0.10 -1.84 3.61
N ALA A 104 -0.08 -0.92 2.65
CA ALA A 104 -0.73 -1.12 1.35
C ALA A 104 -0.12 -2.30 0.58
N VAL A 105 1.22 -2.35 0.46
CA VAL A 105 1.89 -3.45 -0.24
C VAL A 105 1.80 -4.77 0.53
N HIS A 106 1.77 -4.73 1.88
CA HIS A 106 1.53 -5.93 2.70
C HIS A 106 0.18 -6.57 2.39
N TYR A 107 -0.90 -5.80 2.42
CA TYR A 107 -2.22 -6.34 2.12
C TYR A 107 -2.39 -6.73 0.65
N LEU A 108 -1.72 -6.04 -0.27
CA LEU A 108 -1.67 -6.42 -1.68
C LEU A 108 -1.01 -7.80 -1.84
N THR A 109 0.19 -8.00 -1.31
CA THR A 109 0.91 -9.29 -1.39
C THR A 109 0.20 -10.41 -0.63
N LYS A 110 -0.37 -10.11 0.53
CA LYS A 110 -1.19 -11.06 1.30
C LYS A 110 -2.42 -11.51 0.52
N THR A 111 -3.08 -10.60 -0.19
CA THR A 111 -4.23 -10.95 -1.03
C THR A 111 -3.82 -11.79 -2.22
N MET A 112 -2.71 -11.46 -2.88
CA MET A 112 -2.17 -12.27 -3.98
C MET A 112 -1.83 -13.69 -3.51
N ASP A 113 -1.18 -13.85 -2.36
CA ASP A 113 -0.89 -15.16 -1.77
C ASP A 113 -2.17 -15.94 -1.46
N TYR A 114 -3.20 -15.29 -0.91
CA TYR A 114 -4.51 -15.90 -0.68
C TYR A 114 -5.16 -16.37 -1.99
N LEU A 115 -5.17 -15.54 -3.03
CA LEU A 115 -5.72 -15.90 -4.34
C LEU A 115 -4.95 -17.08 -4.94
N HIS A 116 -3.63 -17.05 -4.90
CA HIS A 116 -2.77 -18.12 -5.39
C HIS A 116 -3.05 -19.46 -4.69
N GLN A 117 -3.12 -19.47 -3.36
CA GLN A 117 -3.43 -20.68 -2.57
C GLN A 117 -4.81 -21.27 -2.89
N ASN A 118 -5.76 -20.44 -3.31
CA ASN A 118 -7.11 -20.86 -3.65
C ASN A 118 -7.30 -21.09 -5.17
N GLY A 119 -6.21 -21.11 -5.96
CA GLY A 119 -6.27 -21.34 -7.40
C GLY A 119 -7.01 -20.24 -8.18
N LYS A 120 -7.09 -19.03 -7.62
CA LYS A 120 -7.79 -17.90 -8.22
C LYS A 120 -6.83 -17.03 -9.03
N PRO A 121 -7.29 -16.44 -10.14
CA PRO A 121 -6.48 -15.55 -10.94
C PRO A 121 -6.12 -14.29 -10.16
N CYS A 122 -4.88 -13.81 -10.34
CA CYS A 122 -4.39 -12.56 -9.78
C CYS A 122 -4.03 -11.60 -10.94
N PRO A 123 -4.47 -10.34 -10.92
CA PRO A 123 -4.10 -9.37 -11.95
C PRO A 123 -2.58 -9.14 -11.99
N ALA A 124 -1.97 -9.27 -13.19
CA ALA A 124 -0.52 -9.13 -13.37
C ALA A 124 0.02 -7.77 -12.88
N LYS A 125 -0.77 -6.69 -13.00
CA LYS A 125 -0.40 -5.36 -12.52
C LYS A 125 -0.17 -5.28 -11.01
N TRP A 126 -0.83 -6.14 -10.22
CA TRP A 126 -0.62 -6.18 -8.77
C TRP A 126 0.75 -6.75 -8.43
N MET A 127 1.14 -7.82 -9.14
CA MET A 127 2.47 -8.41 -8.99
C MET A 127 3.56 -7.43 -9.41
N ASP A 128 3.39 -6.78 -10.57
CA ASP A 128 4.34 -5.77 -11.07
C ASP A 128 4.53 -4.63 -10.08
N ALA A 129 3.45 -4.06 -9.56
CA ALA A 129 3.52 -2.98 -8.58
C ALA A 129 4.17 -3.43 -7.27
N ALA A 130 3.79 -4.60 -6.73
CA ALA A 130 4.35 -5.15 -5.50
C ALA A 130 5.86 -5.42 -5.64
N GLN A 131 6.29 -6.06 -6.73
CA GLN A 131 7.71 -6.32 -6.99
C GLN A 131 8.51 -5.02 -7.09
N LYS A 132 8.06 -4.05 -7.89
CA LYS A 132 8.73 -2.76 -8.03
C LYS A 132 8.91 -2.03 -6.69
N VAL A 133 7.86 -1.97 -5.87
CA VAL A 133 7.91 -1.34 -4.55
C VAL A 133 8.87 -2.07 -3.63
N LEU A 134 8.73 -3.40 -3.51
CA LEU A 134 9.54 -4.19 -2.59
C LEU A 134 11.00 -4.28 -3.02
N HIS A 135 11.28 -4.32 -4.32
CA HIS A 135 12.67 -4.21 -4.81
C HIS A 135 13.27 -2.84 -4.45
N THR A 136 12.51 -1.75 -4.62
CA THR A 136 12.98 -0.42 -4.23
C THR A 136 13.33 -0.34 -2.74
N VAL A 137 12.48 -0.86 -1.84
CA VAL A 137 12.78 -0.80 -0.40
C VAL A 137 13.93 -1.73 0.00
N MET A 138 14.10 -2.88 -0.67
CA MET A 138 15.27 -3.74 -0.48
C MET A 138 16.57 -3.07 -0.93
N ASP A 139 16.55 -2.34 -2.06
CA ASP A 139 17.71 -1.58 -2.54
C ASP A 139 18.09 -0.44 -1.60
N LEU A 140 17.11 0.13 -0.90
CA LEU A 140 17.30 1.21 0.06
C LEU A 140 17.46 0.72 1.50
N GLN A 141 17.37 -0.59 1.76
CA GLN A 141 17.53 -1.14 3.11
C GLN A 141 18.93 -0.89 3.63
N ARG A 142 19.04 -0.37 4.85
CA ARG A 142 20.32 -0.15 5.53
C ARG A 142 21.00 -1.48 5.88
N ALA A 143 22.32 -1.46 5.99
CA ALA A 143 23.11 -2.68 6.24
C ALA A 143 22.72 -3.44 7.52
N ASP A 144 22.25 -2.71 8.55
CA ASP A 144 21.77 -3.26 9.81
C ASP A 144 20.34 -3.80 9.77
N GLY A 145 19.67 -3.75 8.60
CA GLY A 145 18.33 -4.27 8.41
C GLY A 145 17.21 -3.24 8.49
N ALA A 146 17.48 -1.99 8.89
CA ALA A 146 16.47 -0.95 8.97
C ALA A 146 15.88 -0.61 7.59
N PHE A 147 14.57 -0.42 7.55
CA PHE A 147 13.90 0.30 6.47
C PHE A 147 13.70 1.77 6.86
N GLY A 148 13.60 2.66 5.86
CA GLY A 148 13.31 4.06 6.12
C GLY A 148 11.93 4.27 6.75
N TYR A 149 11.77 5.37 7.47
CA TYR A 149 10.48 5.84 7.97
C TYR A 149 9.77 6.69 6.92
N THR A 150 10.48 7.65 6.33
CA THR A 150 9.97 8.45 5.22
C THR A 150 10.91 8.42 4.02
N TYR A 151 10.32 8.53 2.84
CA TYR A 151 11.01 8.47 1.55
C TYR A 151 10.63 9.66 0.67
N SER A 152 11.53 10.07 -0.21
CA SER A 152 11.25 11.10 -1.21
C SER A 152 10.20 10.63 -2.22
N THR A 153 9.34 11.54 -2.69
CA THR A 153 8.44 11.30 -3.82
C THR A 153 9.08 11.56 -5.17
N GLN A 154 10.24 12.20 -5.18
CA GLN A 154 10.92 12.68 -6.39
C GLN A 154 12.06 11.76 -6.84
N GLU A 155 12.62 10.98 -5.92
CA GLU A 155 13.78 10.13 -6.15
C GLU A 155 13.76 8.90 -5.21
N ARG A 156 14.52 7.86 -5.53
CA ARG A 156 14.70 6.67 -4.69
C ARG A 156 15.64 6.97 -3.54
N LYS A 157 15.11 7.56 -2.46
CA LYS A 157 15.91 8.01 -1.32
C LYS A 157 15.11 7.98 -0.03
N VAL A 158 15.75 7.51 1.03
CA VAL A 158 15.23 7.64 2.40
C VAL A 158 15.52 9.05 2.92
N LEU A 159 14.51 9.70 3.48
CA LEU A 159 14.58 11.03 4.07
C LEU A 159 14.77 10.96 5.59
N ASP A 160 14.16 9.97 6.23
CA ASP A 160 14.22 9.78 7.68
C ASP A 160 14.29 8.28 8.01
N TRP A 161 15.14 7.93 8.95
CA TRP A 161 15.37 6.58 9.46
C TRP A 161 14.77 6.35 10.85
N SER A 162 14.16 7.38 11.45
CA SER A 162 13.56 7.28 12.77
C SER A 162 12.26 6.48 12.73
N GLY A 163 11.99 5.74 13.79
CA GLY A 163 10.72 5.02 13.94
C GLY A 163 10.73 3.60 13.40
N PHE A 164 9.62 2.92 13.64
CA PHE A 164 9.43 1.48 13.40
C PHE A 164 8.52 1.16 12.20
N ALA A 165 7.98 2.17 11.53
CA ALA A 165 6.96 1.94 10.49
C ALA A 165 7.48 1.12 9.30
N GLY A 166 8.81 1.10 9.08
CA GLY A 166 9.43 0.26 8.07
C GLY A 166 9.23 -1.24 8.29
N CYS A 167 8.90 -1.68 9.52
CA CYS A 167 8.62 -3.08 9.82
C CYS A 167 7.44 -3.65 8.98
N TRP A 168 6.54 -2.81 8.44
CA TRP A 168 5.46 -3.24 7.56
C TRP A 168 5.94 -3.85 6.24
N PHE A 169 7.16 -3.56 5.80
CA PHE A 169 7.73 -4.18 4.59
C PHE A 169 8.13 -5.64 4.82
N ALA A 170 8.54 -6.01 6.05
CA ALA A 170 9.00 -7.36 6.32
C ALA A 170 7.94 -8.45 6.00
N PRO A 171 6.69 -8.40 6.49
CA PRO A 171 5.69 -9.39 6.12
C PRO A 171 5.31 -9.33 4.64
N ALA A 172 5.37 -8.15 4.00
CA ALA A 172 5.13 -8.03 2.56
C ALA A 172 6.19 -8.79 1.75
N LEU A 173 7.46 -8.70 2.15
CA LEU A 173 8.56 -9.44 1.54
C LEU A 173 8.42 -10.96 1.71
N VAL A 174 7.97 -11.42 2.87
CA VAL A 174 7.69 -12.86 3.10
C VAL A 174 6.59 -13.36 2.14
N TYR A 175 5.51 -12.60 1.94
CA TYR A 175 4.48 -12.97 0.98
C TYR A 175 5.00 -12.94 -0.46
N LEU A 176 5.82 -11.96 -0.81
CA LEU A 176 6.43 -11.92 -2.15
C LEU A 176 7.36 -13.12 -2.39
N TYR A 177 8.17 -13.50 -1.39
CA TYR A 177 8.98 -14.73 -1.44
C TYR A 177 8.12 -15.96 -1.72
N ARG A 178 7.01 -16.13 -1.00
CA ARG A 178 6.09 -17.27 -1.20
C ARG A 178 5.49 -17.33 -2.61
N LEU A 179 5.28 -16.18 -3.22
CA LEU A 179 4.71 -16.05 -4.56
C LEU A 179 5.73 -16.27 -5.68
N THR A 180 7.00 -15.90 -5.44
CA THR A 180 8.02 -15.81 -6.48
C THR A 180 9.21 -16.76 -6.29
N GLY A 181 9.47 -17.20 -5.05
CA GLY A 181 10.68 -17.92 -4.67
C GLY A 181 11.95 -17.06 -4.60
N GLU A 182 11.82 -15.73 -4.65
CA GLU A 182 12.97 -14.81 -4.62
C GLU A 182 13.60 -14.75 -3.22
N GLU A 183 14.70 -15.47 -2.99
CA GLU A 183 15.42 -15.59 -1.70
C GLU A 183 15.84 -14.23 -1.11
N ARG A 184 16.11 -13.23 -1.95
CA ARG A 184 16.44 -11.88 -1.52
C ARG A 184 15.34 -11.27 -0.65
N CYS A 185 14.08 -11.56 -0.95
CA CYS A 185 12.94 -11.07 -0.17
C CYS A 185 12.97 -11.64 1.25
N LEU A 186 13.19 -12.95 1.39
CA LEU A 186 13.27 -13.60 2.68
C LEU A 186 14.45 -13.05 3.51
N HIS A 187 15.62 -12.98 2.91
CA HIS A 187 16.83 -12.46 3.59
C HIS A 187 16.68 -10.99 4.03
N SER A 188 16.03 -10.14 3.22
CA SER A 188 15.73 -8.76 3.60
C SER A 188 14.73 -8.69 4.77
N ALA A 189 13.71 -9.54 4.77
CA ALA A 189 12.76 -9.63 5.88
C ALA A 189 13.41 -10.09 7.18
N GLU A 190 14.28 -11.10 7.15
CA GLU A 190 15.05 -11.59 8.30
C GLU A 190 15.91 -10.48 8.91
N LYS A 191 16.68 -9.76 8.09
CA LYS A 191 17.47 -8.61 8.56
C LYS A 191 16.62 -7.53 9.24
N ALA A 192 15.43 -7.28 8.71
CA ALA A 192 14.52 -6.32 9.32
C ALA A 192 14.00 -6.80 10.68
N LEU A 193 13.68 -8.09 10.82
CA LEU A 193 13.26 -8.67 12.11
C LEU A 193 14.37 -8.63 13.16
N ASP A 194 15.62 -8.77 12.76
CA ASP A 194 16.76 -8.64 13.67
C ASP A 194 16.99 -7.19 14.15
N TYR A 195 16.56 -6.21 13.34
CA TYR A 195 16.70 -4.80 13.66
C TYR A 195 15.55 -4.27 14.55
N TYR A 196 14.29 -4.63 14.29
CA TYR A 196 13.10 -4.12 15.00
C TYR A 196 12.73 -4.97 16.22
#